data_1adeeaafad798d6c8bb454666b938a59
#
_entry.id   1adeeaafad798d6c8bb454666b938a59
#
_cell.length_a   1.000
_cell.length_b   1.000
_cell.length_c   1.000
_cell.angle_alpha   90.00
_cell.angle_beta   90.00
_cell.angle_gamma   90.00
#
_symmetry.space_group_name_H-M   'P 1'
#
loop_
_entity.id
_entity.type
_entity.pdbx_description
1 polymer ?
#
loop_
_entity_poly.entity_id
_entity_poly.type
_entity_poly.pdbx_seq_one_letter_code
_entity_poly.pdbx_strand_id
1 'polypeptide(L)'
;MLTLDKKSAVIYRKQEEVSIPEKYQIIAAEAFKGNLKMKSLEIRPGMKKIGMRAFQGCIKLTKVRMAHSVNHLSEGCFSACPHLSEMQISSKVSEIPPSAFKEDRKLRQVDFADNSLLLKIREDAFNECASLAYIKIPESVIDIGDRAFYRCKSLSRIEFPKTLERIGKEAFYFCGMEELHLPESLEVLEESAFFKCTKLTEVCLPESVRYIGKWVFHGCNRLRTLEIRHDPEYIGPWIINKAAKIRCYQGSKVDAYCQESGFEVEYL
;
A
#
# COMPACT_ATOMS: atom_id res chain seq x y z
N MET A 1 -11.76 -29.09 -9.03
CA MET A 1 -10.58 -28.43 -8.42
C MET A 1 -10.38 -28.97 -7.02
N LEU A 2 -9.20 -29.52 -6.70
CA LEU A 2 -8.93 -30.05 -5.36
C LEU A 2 -8.61 -28.90 -4.40
N THR A 3 -9.33 -28.87 -3.28
CA THR A 3 -9.21 -27.81 -2.25
C THR A 3 -8.48 -28.36 -1.02
N LEU A 4 -7.50 -27.62 -0.55
CA LEU A 4 -6.84 -27.86 0.73
C LEU A 4 -7.64 -27.16 1.83
N ASP A 5 -8.54 -27.89 2.46
CA ASP A 5 -9.38 -27.42 3.55
C ASP A 5 -8.72 -27.61 4.94
N LYS A 6 -9.41 -27.20 6.01
CA LYS A 6 -8.90 -27.32 7.38
C LYS A 6 -8.56 -28.77 7.77
N LYS A 7 -9.34 -29.76 7.29
CA LYS A 7 -9.14 -31.18 7.59
C LYS A 7 -7.90 -31.70 6.89
N SER A 8 -7.78 -31.44 5.59
CA SER A 8 -6.62 -31.84 4.78
C SER A 8 -5.35 -31.10 5.19
N ALA A 9 -5.45 -29.87 5.72
CA ALA A 9 -4.32 -29.06 6.17
C ALA A 9 -3.69 -29.57 7.49
N VAL A 10 -4.35 -30.44 8.27
CA VAL A 10 -3.89 -30.88 9.59
C VAL A 10 -2.47 -31.45 9.57
N ILE A 11 -2.10 -32.22 8.55
CA ILE A 11 -0.77 -32.81 8.43
C ILE A 11 0.32 -31.74 8.22
N TYR A 12 0.01 -30.68 7.44
CA TYR A 12 0.92 -29.56 7.15
C TYR A 12 1.01 -28.60 8.35
N ARG A 13 -0.06 -28.42 9.11
CA ARG A 13 -0.09 -27.53 10.29
C ARG A 13 0.90 -27.92 11.38
N LYS A 14 1.39 -29.18 11.37
CA LYS A 14 2.38 -29.71 12.34
C LYS A 14 3.82 -29.44 11.92
N GLN A 15 4.06 -29.03 10.67
CA GLN A 15 5.36 -28.84 10.07
C GLN A 15 5.84 -27.39 10.26
N GLU A 16 7.15 -27.22 10.36
CA GLU A 16 7.79 -25.88 10.38
C GLU A 16 8.02 -25.36 8.95
N GLU A 17 8.41 -26.26 8.05
CA GLU A 17 8.58 -25.96 6.63
C GLU A 17 7.44 -26.65 5.87
N VAL A 18 6.57 -25.85 5.26
CA VAL A 18 5.39 -26.34 4.57
C VAL A 18 5.53 -26.14 3.07
N SER A 19 5.47 -27.24 2.32
CA SER A 19 5.37 -27.19 0.86
C SER A 19 4.00 -27.77 0.47
N ILE A 20 3.17 -26.93 -0.17
CA ILE A 20 1.82 -27.33 -0.61
C ILE A 20 1.94 -28.06 -1.96
N PRO A 21 1.52 -29.33 -2.05
CA PRO A 21 1.62 -30.13 -3.27
C PRO A 21 0.80 -29.57 -4.44
N GLU A 22 1.28 -29.82 -5.66
CA GLU A 22 0.70 -29.36 -6.93
C GLU A 22 -0.73 -29.83 -7.18
N LYS A 23 -1.16 -30.94 -6.56
CA LYS A 23 -2.51 -31.45 -6.68
C LYS A 23 -3.59 -30.49 -6.18
N TYR A 24 -3.26 -29.59 -5.25
CA TYR A 24 -4.20 -28.61 -4.73
C TYR A 24 -4.22 -27.36 -5.60
N GLN A 25 -5.41 -26.88 -5.92
CA GLN A 25 -5.63 -25.65 -6.71
C GLN A 25 -6.18 -24.51 -5.87
N ILE A 26 -6.77 -24.81 -4.73
CA ILE A 26 -7.36 -23.84 -3.81
C ILE A 26 -6.89 -24.14 -2.40
N ILE A 27 -6.45 -23.14 -1.67
CA ILE A 27 -6.36 -23.15 -0.21
C ILE A 27 -7.66 -22.55 0.31
N ALA A 28 -8.41 -23.30 1.11
CA ALA A 28 -9.69 -22.87 1.64
C ALA A 28 -9.55 -21.69 2.62
N ALA A 29 -10.64 -21.00 2.87
CA ALA A 29 -10.70 -19.98 3.91
C ALA A 29 -10.24 -20.56 5.26
N GLU A 30 -9.39 -19.79 5.95
CA GLU A 30 -8.88 -20.11 7.30
C GLU A 30 -8.16 -21.47 7.45
N ALA A 31 -7.70 -22.10 6.35
CA ALA A 31 -7.10 -23.44 6.40
C ALA A 31 -5.90 -23.56 7.36
N PHE A 32 -5.09 -22.52 7.46
CA PHE A 32 -3.92 -22.42 8.34
C PHE A 32 -4.03 -21.31 9.40
N LYS A 33 -5.19 -20.66 9.52
CA LYS A 33 -5.37 -19.56 10.47
C LYS A 33 -4.87 -19.91 11.87
N GLY A 34 -4.07 -19.00 12.46
CA GLY A 34 -3.50 -19.19 13.79
C GLY A 34 -2.47 -20.32 13.89
N ASN A 35 -1.78 -20.69 12.79
CA ASN A 35 -0.75 -21.71 12.86
C ASN A 35 0.46 -21.21 13.68
N LEU A 36 0.85 -22.00 14.69
CA LEU A 36 1.91 -21.64 15.65
C LEU A 36 3.27 -22.30 15.32
N LYS A 37 3.36 -23.09 14.23
CA LYS A 37 4.58 -23.86 13.93
C LYS A 37 5.24 -23.47 12.62
N MET A 38 4.44 -23.16 11.58
CA MET A 38 4.94 -22.85 10.24
C MET A 38 5.91 -21.66 10.26
N LYS A 39 7.13 -21.88 9.80
CA LYS A 39 8.19 -20.87 9.64
C LYS A 39 8.35 -20.45 8.18
N SER A 40 8.21 -21.41 7.25
CA SER A 40 8.29 -21.16 5.81
C SER A 40 7.14 -21.84 5.07
N LEU A 41 6.70 -21.20 3.99
CA LEU A 41 5.64 -21.68 3.11
C LEU A 41 6.09 -21.64 1.66
N GLU A 42 6.04 -22.78 1.00
CA GLU A 42 6.20 -22.89 -0.44
C GLU A 42 4.85 -23.32 -1.07
N ILE A 43 4.34 -22.48 -1.94
CA ILE A 43 3.14 -22.77 -2.74
C ILE A 43 3.60 -23.14 -4.14
N ARG A 44 3.46 -24.43 -4.48
CA ARG A 44 3.93 -25.02 -5.74
C ARG A 44 3.02 -24.68 -6.92
N PRO A 45 3.48 -24.90 -8.17
CA PRO A 45 2.67 -24.74 -9.38
C PRO A 45 1.36 -25.53 -9.30
N GLY A 46 0.32 -25.04 -9.99
CA GLY A 46 -1.05 -25.62 -9.91
C GLY A 46 -1.99 -24.85 -9.00
N MET A 47 -1.49 -24.23 -7.92
CA MET A 47 -2.31 -23.38 -7.05
C MET A 47 -2.85 -22.17 -7.81
N LYS A 48 -4.15 -21.89 -7.66
CA LYS A 48 -4.85 -20.76 -8.29
C LYS A 48 -5.31 -19.73 -7.27
N LYS A 49 -5.82 -20.19 -6.12
CA LYS A 49 -6.49 -19.32 -5.15
C LYS A 49 -6.01 -19.56 -3.72
N ILE A 50 -5.75 -18.47 -3.01
CA ILE A 50 -5.55 -18.44 -1.55
C ILE A 50 -6.79 -17.83 -0.92
N GLY A 51 -7.49 -18.62 -0.11
CA GLY A 51 -8.76 -18.25 0.50
C GLY A 51 -8.66 -17.18 1.58
N MET A 52 -9.82 -16.65 1.97
CA MET A 52 -9.95 -15.60 2.98
C MET A 52 -9.30 -16.04 4.30
N ARG A 53 -8.41 -15.18 4.84
CA ARG A 53 -7.72 -15.42 6.13
C ARG A 53 -6.99 -16.75 6.21
N ALA A 54 -6.59 -17.32 5.06
CA ALA A 54 -6.03 -18.68 4.98
C ALA A 54 -4.83 -18.87 5.91
N PHE A 55 -3.95 -17.87 6.02
CA PHE A 55 -2.74 -17.87 6.87
C PHE A 55 -2.78 -16.77 7.94
N GLN A 56 -3.94 -16.17 8.21
CA GLN A 56 -4.06 -15.13 9.24
C GLN A 56 -3.50 -15.61 10.58
N GLY A 57 -2.65 -14.80 11.21
CA GLY A 57 -2.10 -15.09 12.53
C GLY A 57 -1.10 -16.25 12.56
N CYS A 58 -0.42 -16.55 11.45
CA CYS A 58 0.70 -17.49 11.43
C CYS A 58 1.93 -16.83 12.07
N ILE A 59 1.98 -16.81 13.41
CA ILE A 59 2.92 -15.99 14.18
C ILE A 59 4.39 -16.34 14.00
N LYS A 60 4.75 -17.51 13.48
CA LYS A 60 6.13 -17.91 13.22
C LYS A 60 6.51 -17.84 11.73
N LEU A 61 5.55 -17.55 10.86
CA LEU A 61 5.80 -17.49 9.41
C LEU A 61 6.73 -16.31 9.10
N THR A 62 7.88 -16.62 8.46
CA THR A 62 8.90 -15.64 8.11
C THR A 62 9.01 -15.41 6.61
N LYS A 63 8.73 -16.45 5.81
CA LYS A 63 8.94 -16.40 4.35
C LYS A 63 7.84 -17.17 3.62
N VAL A 64 7.35 -16.57 2.54
CA VAL A 64 6.40 -17.18 1.60
C VAL A 64 6.96 -17.11 0.19
N ARG A 65 7.01 -18.28 -0.48
CA ARG A 65 7.28 -18.38 -1.92
C ARG A 65 6.00 -18.79 -2.63
N MET A 66 5.56 -17.94 -3.55
CA MET A 66 4.31 -18.12 -4.27
C MET A 66 4.58 -18.50 -5.72
N ALA A 67 3.97 -19.60 -6.20
CA ALA A 67 4.08 -19.98 -7.60
C ALA A 67 3.37 -18.99 -8.53
N HIS A 68 3.86 -18.85 -9.76
CA HIS A 68 3.28 -17.97 -10.80
C HIS A 68 1.83 -18.35 -11.18
N SER A 69 1.39 -19.56 -10.82
CA SER A 69 0.03 -20.03 -11.12
C SER A 69 -1.05 -19.40 -10.23
N VAL A 70 -0.67 -18.80 -9.09
CA VAL A 70 -1.59 -18.10 -8.19
C VAL A 70 -2.05 -16.81 -8.86
N ASN A 71 -3.36 -16.68 -9.03
CA ASN A 71 -3.99 -15.52 -9.67
C ASN A 71 -5.04 -14.85 -8.79
N HIS A 72 -5.37 -15.42 -7.64
CA HIS A 72 -6.33 -14.84 -6.72
C HIS A 72 -5.89 -14.97 -5.26
N LEU A 73 -5.74 -13.83 -4.61
CA LEU A 73 -5.62 -13.70 -3.16
C LEU A 73 -6.95 -13.21 -2.61
N SER A 74 -7.37 -13.71 -1.46
CA SER A 74 -8.58 -13.24 -0.80
C SER A 74 -8.25 -12.39 0.43
N GLU A 75 -9.22 -11.65 0.94
CA GLU A 75 -9.12 -10.76 2.09
C GLU A 75 -8.35 -11.38 3.26
N GLY A 76 -7.42 -10.61 3.82
CA GLY A 76 -6.66 -10.96 5.04
C GLY A 76 -5.84 -12.23 4.94
N CYS A 77 -5.53 -12.72 3.73
CA CYS A 77 -4.98 -14.05 3.53
C CYS A 77 -3.65 -14.32 4.27
N PHE A 78 -2.84 -13.30 4.52
CA PHE A 78 -1.62 -13.37 5.34
C PHE A 78 -1.62 -12.39 6.52
N SER A 79 -2.73 -11.73 6.82
CA SER A 79 -2.77 -10.70 7.88
C SER A 79 -2.30 -11.21 9.26
N ALA A 80 -1.74 -10.32 10.06
CA ALA A 80 -1.26 -10.60 11.42
C ALA A 80 -0.23 -11.75 11.48
N CYS A 81 0.70 -11.79 10.51
CA CYS A 81 1.88 -12.64 10.51
C CYS A 81 3.11 -11.80 10.95
N PRO A 82 3.29 -11.50 12.25
CA PRO A 82 4.20 -10.44 12.73
C PRO A 82 5.66 -10.72 12.45
N HIS A 83 6.04 -11.93 12.04
CA HIS A 83 7.39 -12.32 11.69
C HIS A 83 7.62 -12.48 10.19
N LEU A 84 6.57 -12.34 9.35
CA LEU A 84 6.72 -12.37 7.89
C LEU A 84 7.62 -11.22 7.46
N SER A 85 8.75 -11.55 6.83
CA SER A 85 9.78 -10.57 6.45
C SER A 85 9.91 -10.39 4.94
N GLU A 86 9.60 -11.42 4.16
CA GLU A 86 9.73 -11.44 2.71
C GLU A 86 8.49 -12.05 2.08
N MET A 87 7.98 -11.40 1.03
CA MET A 87 6.86 -11.88 0.24
C MET A 87 7.11 -11.67 -1.25
N GLN A 88 6.99 -12.73 -2.02
CA GLN A 88 6.99 -12.68 -3.47
C GLN A 88 5.55 -12.83 -3.99
N ILE A 89 5.09 -11.86 -4.76
CA ILE A 89 3.74 -11.83 -5.33
C ILE A 89 3.78 -12.40 -6.76
N SER A 90 2.85 -13.31 -7.06
CA SER A 90 2.70 -13.85 -8.42
C SER A 90 2.32 -12.76 -9.40
N SER A 91 2.92 -12.80 -10.61
CA SER A 91 2.62 -11.85 -11.69
C SER A 91 1.16 -11.87 -12.16
N LYS A 92 0.42 -12.95 -11.89
CA LYS A 92 -0.98 -13.13 -12.31
C LYS A 92 -2.01 -12.58 -11.32
N VAL A 93 -1.56 -12.08 -10.17
CA VAL A 93 -2.45 -11.43 -9.20
C VAL A 93 -2.83 -10.05 -9.74
N SER A 94 -4.13 -9.82 -9.91
CA SER A 94 -4.66 -8.55 -10.45
C SER A 94 -4.96 -7.52 -9.36
N GLU A 95 -5.10 -7.94 -8.10
CA GLU A 95 -5.25 -7.02 -6.96
C GLU A 95 -4.63 -7.59 -5.69
N ILE A 96 -4.04 -6.74 -4.86
CA ILE A 96 -3.75 -7.06 -3.47
C ILE A 96 -5.04 -6.80 -2.69
N PRO A 97 -5.70 -7.83 -2.16
CA PRO A 97 -7.03 -7.69 -1.57
C PRO A 97 -6.99 -6.95 -0.23
N PRO A 98 -8.16 -6.55 0.29
CA PRO A 98 -8.27 -5.88 1.58
C PRO A 98 -7.53 -6.61 2.69
N SER A 99 -6.77 -5.85 3.47
CA SER A 99 -6.04 -6.36 4.66
C SER A 99 -5.09 -7.54 4.39
N ALA A 100 -4.64 -7.77 3.15
CA ALA A 100 -3.88 -8.96 2.75
C ALA A 100 -2.67 -9.22 3.66
N PHE A 101 -1.93 -8.16 4.03
CA PHE A 101 -0.71 -8.17 4.84
C PHE A 101 -0.83 -7.22 6.05
N LYS A 102 -2.05 -6.90 6.46
CA LYS A 102 -2.29 -6.02 7.61
C LYS A 102 -1.60 -6.55 8.87
N GLU A 103 -0.86 -5.66 9.57
CA GLU A 103 -0.11 -5.96 10.78
C GLU A 103 1.07 -6.94 10.61
N ASP A 104 1.59 -7.09 9.41
CA ASP A 104 2.82 -7.85 9.15
C ASP A 104 4.02 -6.95 9.48
N ARG A 105 4.21 -6.68 10.77
CA ARG A 105 5.10 -5.61 11.29
C ARG A 105 6.57 -5.79 10.92
N LYS A 106 7.03 -7.01 10.62
CA LYS A 106 8.40 -7.30 10.18
C LYS A 106 8.55 -7.43 8.66
N LEU A 107 7.49 -7.21 7.89
CA LEU A 107 7.57 -7.25 6.43
C LEU A 107 8.49 -6.14 5.94
N ARG A 108 9.60 -6.53 5.31
CA ARG A 108 10.66 -5.63 4.82
C ARG A 108 10.73 -5.57 3.32
N GLN A 109 10.36 -6.68 2.67
CA GLN A 109 10.50 -6.84 1.23
C GLN A 109 9.23 -7.44 0.64
N VAL A 110 8.71 -6.77 -0.37
CA VAL A 110 7.62 -7.25 -1.22
C VAL A 110 8.08 -7.18 -2.66
N ASP A 111 8.25 -8.34 -3.29
CA ASP A 111 8.72 -8.44 -4.66
C ASP A 111 7.55 -8.70 -5.60
N PHE A 112 7.39 -7.84 -6.58
CA PHE A 112 6.50 -8.02 -7.70
C PHE A 112 7.31 -8.43 -8.94
N ALA A 113 6.78 -9.32 -9.75
CA ALA A 113 7.43 -9.67 -11.01
C ALA A 113 7.33 -8.50 -12.01
N ASP A 114 8.34 -8.37 -12.90
CA ASP A 114 8.39 -7.29 -13.90
C ASP A 114 7.17 -7.24 -14.84
N ASN A 115 6.55 -8.39 -15.10
CA ASN A 115 5.33 -8.54 -15.90
C ASN A 115 4.07 -8.66 -15.05
N SER A 116 4.02 -8.01 -13.89
CA SER A 116 2.88 -8.03 -12.99
C SER A 116 1.61 -7.48 -13.64
N LEU A 117 0.50 -8.17 -13.45
CA LEU A 117 -0.84 -7.76 -13.89
C LEU A 117 -1.61 -7.01 -12.79
N LEU A 118 -0.91 -6.54 -11.76
CA LEU A 118 -1.52 -5.90 -10.59
C LEU A 118 -2.11 -4.54 -10.98
N LEU A 119 -3.41 -4.38 -10.83
CA LEU A 119 -4.13 -3.13 -11.12
C LEU A 119 -4.41 -2.31 -9.87
N LYS A 120 -4.64 -2.97 -8.72
CA LYS A 120 -5.11 -2.31 -7.50
C LYS A 120 -4.44 -2.86 -6.25
N ILE A 121 -4.12 -1.95 -5.34
CA ILE A 121 -3.77 -2.25 -3.95
C ILE A 121 -4.97 -1.79 -3.12
N ARG A 122 -5.72 -2.73 -2.53
CA ARG A 122 -6.98 -2.44 -1.86
C ARG A 122 -6.79 -1.88 -0.45
N GLU A 123 -7.91 -1.56 0.20
CA GLU A 123 -7.88 -0.96 1.53
C GLU A 123 -7.13 -1.81 2.56
N ASP A 124 -6.41 -1.14 3.46
CA ASP A 124 -5.62 -1.75 4.55
C ASP A 124 -4.58 -2.81 4.08
N ALA A 125 -4.28 -2.95 2.79
CA ALA A 125 -3.50 -4.07 2.24
C ALA A 125 -2.16 -4.30 2.95
N PHE A 126 -1.41 -3.23 3.28
CA PHE A 126 -0.14 -3.22 4.02
C PHE A 126 -0.21 -2.36 5.30
N ASN A 127 -1.41 -2.17 5.85
CA ASN A 127 -1.60 -1.39 7.07
C ASN A 127 -0.74 -1.94 8.22
N GLU A 128 0.01 -1.05 8.90
CA GLU A 128 0.98 -1.40 9.97
C GLU A 128 2.12 -2.36 9.55
N CYS A 129 2.51 -2.41 8.29
CA CYS A 129 3.77 -3.02 7.86
C CYS A 129 4.94 -2.11 8.26
N ALA A 130 5.19 -2.01 9.55
CA ALA A 130 6.04 -0.98 10.14
C ALA A 130 7.52 -1.06 9.74
N SER A 131 8.01 -2.23 9.28
CA SER A 131 9.39 -2.45 8.84
C SER A 131 9.60 -2.30 7.34
N LEU A 132 8.54 -2.09 6.54
CA LEU A 132 8.63 -1.90 5.10
C LEU A 132 9.27 -0.54 4.82
N ALA A 133 10.53 -0.56 4.34
CA ALA A 133 11.31 0.67 4.14
C ALA A 133 11.26 1.17 2.69
N TYR A 134 11.06 0.27 1.75
CA TYR A 134 11.00 0.55 0.33
C TYR A 134 9.98 -0.36 -0.36
N ILE A 135 9.29 0.18 -1.35
CA ILE A 135 8.44 -0.59 -2.26
C ILE A 135 8.44 0.05 -3.65
N LYS A 136 8.60 -0.78 -4.68
CA LYS A 136 8.36 -0.40 -6.06
C LYS A 136 6.98 -0.93 -6.48
N ILE A 137 6.08 -0.04 -6.80
CA ILE A 137 4.72 -0.40 -7.25
C ILE A 137 4.79 -0.77 -8.74
N PRO A 138 4.17 -1.91 -9.17
CA PRO A 138 4.16 -2.32 -10.58
C PRO A 138 3.54 -1.28 -11.51
N GLU A 139 4.08 -1.20 -12.76
CA GLU A 139 3.68 -0.21 -13.76
C GLU A 139 2.22 -0.33 -14.23
N SER A 140 1.54 -1.41 -13.90
CA SER A 140 0.11 -1.62 -14.22
C SER A 140 -0.86 -1.08 -13.17
N VAL A 141 -0.36 -0.64 -12.00
CA VAL A 141 -1.23 -0.18 -10.89
C VAL A 141 -1.79 1.20 -11.19
N ILE A 142 -3.11 1.32 -11.10
CA ILE A 142 -3.84 2.58 -11.29
C ILE A 142 -4.46 3.13 -9.99
N ASP A 143 -4.60 2.30 -8.95
CA ASP A 143 -5.33 2.70 -7.74
C ASP A 143 -4.67 2.13 -6.48
N ILE A 144 -4.36 3.01 -5.52
CA ILE A 144 -3.93 2.68 -4.17
C ILE A 144 -5.09 3.04 -3.23
N GLY A 145 -5.68 2.03 -2.62
CA GLY A 145 -6.88 2.11 -1.78
C GLY A 145 -6.66 2.78 -0.43
N ASP A 146 -7.76 2.97 0.27
CA ASP A 146 -7.78 3.63 1.58
C ASP A 146 -6.91 2.88 2.60
N ARG A 147 -6.09 3.63 3.34
CA ARG A 147 -5.19 3.07 4.36
C ARG A 147 -4.25 1.95 3.87
N ALA A 148 -4.01 1.85 2.58
CA ALA A 148 -3.22 0.76 2.01
C ALA A 148 -1.84 0.61 2.66
N PHE A 149 -1.15 1.71 2.99
CA PHE A 149 0.14 1.77 3.68
C PHE A 149 0.06 2.56 5.00
N TYR A 150 -1.12 2.56 5.63
CA TYR A 150 -1.33 3.28 6.89
C TYR A 150 -0.32 2.85 7.95
N ARG A 151 0.41 3.82 8.54
CA ARG A 151 1.45 3.59 9.58
C ARG A 151 2.60 2.66 9.16
N CYS A 152 2.95 2.62 7.88
CA CYS A 152 4.22 2.06 7.42
C CYS A 152 5.37 3.01 7.80
N LYS A 153 5.71 3.07 9.07
CA LYS A 153 6.59 4.10 9.66
C LYS A 153 8.00 4.12 9.09
N SER A 154 8.50 2.98 8.62
CA SER A 154 9.82 2.87 7.99
C SER A 154 9.80 3.20 6.50
N LEU A 155 8.63 3.31 5.86
CA LEU A 155 8.52 3.53 4.42
C LEU A 155 9.06 4.91 4.06
N SER A 156 10.34 4.93 3.71
CA SER A 156 11.08 6.15 3.37
C SER A 156 11.17 6.39 1.88
N ARG A 157 11.03 5.33 1.07
CA ARG A 157 11.09 5.40 -0.38
C ARG A 157 9.98 4.56 -1.01
N ILE A 158 9.28 5.16 -1.96
CA ILE A 158 8.29 4.50 -2.80
C ILE A 158 8.52 4.90 -4.26
N GLU A 159 8.45 3.93 -5.17
CA GLU A 159 8.44 4.19 -6.60
C GLU A 159 7.01 3.96 -7.12
N PHE A 160 6.36 5.06 -7.48
CA PHE A 160 5.03 5.04 -8.08
C PHE A 160 5.10 4.72 -9.58
N PRO A 161 4.13 3.97 -10.12
CA PRO A 161 4.03 3.73 -11.56
C PRO A 161 3.51 4.98 -12.27
N LYS A 162 3.86 5.09 -13.55
CA LYS A 162 3.39 6.18 -14.42
C LYS A 162 1.89 6.11 -14.77
N THR A 163 1.22 5.07 -14.34
CA THR A 163 -0.21 4.80 -14.58
C THR A 163 -1.10 5.09 -13.38
N LEU A 164 -0.52 5.49 -12.24
CA LEU A 164 -1.28 5.71 -11.01
C LEU A 164 -2.19 6.93 -11.14
N GLU A 165 -3.49 6.72 -10.98
CA GLU A 165 -4.52 7.77 -11.10
C GLU A 165 -5.06 8.22 -9.74
N ARG A 166 -5.11 7.32 -8.75
CA ARG A 166 -5.73 7.62 -7.46
C ARG A 166 -4.91 7.12 -6.27
N ILE A 167 -4.80 7.97 -5.26
CA ILE A 167 -4.32 7.64 -3.91
C ILE A 167 -5.46 7.87 -2.92
N GLY A 168 -5.88 6.80 -2.26
CA GLY A 168 -7.03 6.75 -1.37
C GLY A 168 -6.84 7.46 -0.03
N LYS A 169 -7.93 7.51 0.73
CA LYS A 169 -7.97 8.12 2.06
C LYS A 169 -6.98 7.48 3.02
N GLU A 170 -6.18 8.34 3.71
CA GLU A 170 -5.18 7.89 4.69
C GLU A 170 -4.17 6.85 4.13
N ALA A 171 -4.02 6.74 2.80
CA ALA A 171 -3.24 5.67 2.18
C ALA A 171 -1.81 5.60 2.71
N PHE A 172 -1.16 6.74 2.96
CA PHE A 172 0.20 6.86 3.50
C PHE A 172 0.24 7.63 4.83
N TYR A 173 -0.85 7.54 5.60
CA TYR A 173 -0.90 8.17 6.92
C TYR A 173 0.28 7.74 7.80
N PHE A 174 1.05 8.72 8.30
CA PHE A 174 2.19 8.49 9.20
C PHE A 174 3.27 7.54 8.64
N CYS A 175 3.61 7.71 7.36
CA CYS A 175 4.75 7.07 6.71
C CYS A 175 6.03 7.89 6.87
N GLY A 176 7.17 7.22 6.67
CA GLY A 176 8.51 7.77 6.93
C GLY A 176 9.17 8.48 5.74
N MET A 177 8.44 8.86 4.70
CA MET A 177 8.97 9.47 3.47
C MET A 177 9.63 10.82 3.74
N GLU A 178 10.81 11.01 3.14
CA GLU A 178 11.58 12.27 3.16
C GLU A 178 11.38 13.05 1.86
N GLU A 179 11.24 12.32 0.75
CA GLU A 179 10.96 12.84 -0.60
C GLU A 179 9.71 12.18 -1.15
N LEU A 180 8.97 12.89 -1.99
CA LEU A 180 7.75 12.41 -2.62
C LEU A 180 7.72 12.82 -4.08
N HIS A 181 7.83 11.84 -4.98
CA HIS A 181 7.73 12.03 -6.42
C HIS A 181 6.42 11.41 -6.90
N LEU A 182 5.43 12.25 -7.18
CA LEU A 182 4.13 11.84 -7.68
C LEU A 182 4.15 11.75 -9.22
N PRO A 183 3.47 10.75 -9.83
CA PRO A 183 3.47 10.59 -11.28
C PRO A 183 2.50 11.56 -11.96
N GLU A 184 2.81 11.93 -13.22
CA GLU A 184 2.03 12.84 -14.05
C GLU A 184 0.65 12.30 -14.49
N SER A 185 0.31 11.08 -14.11
CA SER A 185 -1.02 10.47 -14.31
C SER A 185 -1.95 10.64 -13.12
N LEU A 186 -1.42 11.14 -11.97
CA LEU A 186 -2.18 11.20 -10.73
C LEU A 186 -3.25 12.27 -10.80
N GLU A 187 -4.52 11.88 -10.66
CA GLU A 187 -5.65 12.80 -10.72
C GLU A 187 -6.27 13.08 -9.33
N VAL A 188 -6.22 12.08 -8.43
CA VAL A 188 -6.96 12.17 -7.16
C VAL A 188 -6.07 11.87 -5.96
N LEU A 189 -5.96 12.85 -5.07
CA LEU A 189 -5.43 12.73 -3.73
C LEU A 189 -6.57 12.83 -2.71
N GLU A 190 -6.94 11.71 -2.11
CA GLU A 190 -8.03 11.67 -1.15
C GLU A 190 -7.67 12.26 0.23
N GLU A 191 -8.68 12.41 1.07
CA GLU A 191 -8.55 12.93 2.44
C GLU A 191 -7.39 12.29 3.20
N SER A 192 -6.53 13.13 3.80
CA SER A 192 -5.41 12.69 4.67
C SER A 192 -4.43 11.72 4.02
N ALA A 193 -4.33 11.66 2.68
CA ALA A 193 -3.53 10.66 1.97
C ALA A 193 -2.09 10.56 2.48
N PHE A 194 -1.45 11.68 2.82
CA PHE A 194 -0.09 11.78 3.37
C PHE A 194 -0.06 12.46 4.75
N PHE A 195 -1.15 12.38 5.49
CA PHE A 195 -1.24 13.01 6.82
C PHE A 195 -0.14 12.51 7.76
N LYS A 196 0.51 13.46 8.47
CA LYS A 196 1.62 13.15 9.40
C LYS A 196 2.84 12.44 8.78
N CYS A 197 3.12 12.60 7.50
CA CYS A 197 4.42 12.24 6.93
C CYS A 197 5.46 13.28 7.39
N THR A 198 5.91 13.14 8.65
CA THR A 198 6.62 14.19 9.39
C THR A 198 8.03 14.47 8.88
N LYS A 199 8.54 13.69 7.93
CA LYS A 199 9.88 13.87 7.36
C LYS A 199 9.86 14.60 6.02
N LEU A 200 8.71 14.70 5.34
CA LEU A 200 8.58 15.44 4.08
C LEU A 200 8.97 16.91 4.26
N THR A 201 9.78 17.41 3.33
CA THR A 201 10.29 18.79 3.35
C THR A 201 9.70 19.66 2.24
N GLU A 202 9.54 19.10 1.07
CA GLU A 202 9.00 19.76 -0.11
C GLU A 202 8.13 18.76 -0.91
N VAL A 203 7.08 19.30 -1.52
CA VAL A 203 6.20 18.52 -2.42
C VAL A 203 5.83 19.39 -3.60
N CYS A 204 5.96 18.85 -4.82
CA CYS A 204 5.41 19.44 -6.03
C CYS A 204 4.28 18.53 -6.52
N LEU A 205 3.08 19.08 -6.73
CA LEU A 205 1.97 18.34 -7.30
C LEU A 205 2.07 18.34 -8.83
N PRO A 206 1.86 17.18 -9.49
CA PRO A 206 1.75 17.12 -10.93
C PRO A 206 0.49 17.88 -11.41
N GLU A 207 0.55 18.44 -12.62
CA GLU A 207 -0.53 19.24 -13.19
C GLU A 207 -1.81 18.45 -13.48
N SER A 208 -1.72 17.12 -13.49
CA SER A 208 -2.86 16.20 -13.64
C SER A 208 -3.77 16.14 -12.42
N VAL A 209 -3.31 16.58 -11.24
CA VAL A 209 -4.10 16.47 -10.00
C VAL A 209 -5.29 17.43 -10.03
N ARG A 210 -6.50 16.86 -10.11
CA ARG A 210 -7.77 17.61 -10.14
C ARG A 210 -8.42 17.73 -8.77
N TYR A 211 -8.24 16.71 -7.93
CA TYR A 211 -8.86 16.64 -6.61
C TYR A 211 -7.81 16.53 -5.51
N ILE A 212 -7.81 17.49 -4.60
CA ILE A 212 -6.96 17.52 -3.39
C ILE A 212 -7.88 17.47 -2.18
N GLY A 213 -7.93 16.33 -1.50
CA GLY A 213 -8.76 16.12 -0.32
C GLY A 213 -8.32 16.99 0.86
N LYS A 214 -9.18 17.10 1.88
CA LYS A 214 -8.81 17.80 3.12
C LYS A 214 -7.64 17.10 3.81
N TRP A 215 -6.77 17.88 4.46
CA TRP A 215 -5.67 17.41 5.30
C TRP A 215 -4.63 16.54 4.60
N VAL A 216 -4.51 16.59 3.28
CA VAL A 216 -3.63 15.68 2.52
C VAL A 216 -2.22 15.63 3.09
N PHE A 217 -1.58 16.79 3.34
CA PHE A 217 -0.24 16.91 3.93
C PHE A 217 -0.27 17.57 5.32
N HIS A 218 -1.43 17.65 5.95
CA HIS A 218 -1.51 18.23 7.30
C HIS A 218 -0.76 17.34 8.31
N GLY A 219 -0.09 17.95 9.29
CA GLY A 219 0.76 17.23 10.23
C GLY A 219 2.15 16.84 9.68
N CYS A 220 2.49 17.19 8.45
CA CYS A 220 3.83 17.08 7.90
C CYS A 220 4.68 18.26 8.45
N ASN A 221 5.20 18.10 9.69
CA ASN A 221 5.77 19.22 10.45
C ASN A 221 7.09 19.75 9.91
N ARG A 222 7.73 19.05 8.97
CA ARG A 222 8.94 19.51 8.29
C ARG A 222 8.67 20.08 6.90
N LEU A 223 7.43 19.97 6.41
CA LEU A 223 7.05 20.50 5.11
C LEU A 223 7.19 22.02 5.14
N ARG A 224 8.02 22.54 4.23
CA ARG A 224 8.30 23.98 4.05
C ARG A 224 7.50 24.53 2.89
N THR A 225 7.39 23.75 1.82
CA THR A 225 6.82 24.20 0.56
C THR A 225 5.95 23.12 -0.06
N LEU A 226 4.72 23.49 -0.46
CA LEU A 226 3.86 22.74 -1.36
C LEU A 226 3.71 23.55 -2.65
N GLU A 227 4.19 23.01 -3.76
CA GLU A 227 4.11 23.68 -5.07
C GLU A 227 2.95 23.13 -5.87
N ILE A 228 2.09 24.04 -6.39
CA ILE A 228 0.89 23.73 -7.21
C ILE A 228 0.90 24.70 -8.39
N ARG A 229 1.24 24.20 -9.59
CA ARG A 229 1.42 25.00 -10.82
C ARG A 229 0.18 25.06 -11.72
N HIS A 230 -0.94 24.55 -11.25
CA HIS A 230 -2.20 24.47 -12.00
C HIS A 230 -3.37 24.80 -11.08
N ASP A 231 -4.57 24.86 -11.64
CA ASP A 231 -5.81 25.09 -10.90
C ASP A 231 -6.61 23.79 -10.75
N PRO A 232 -6.51 23.09 -9.60
CA PRO A 232 -7.32 21.92 -9.33
C PRO A 232 -8.84 22.23 -9.38
N GLU A 233 -9.63 21.22 -9.71
CA GLU A 233 -11.10 21.33 -9.68
C GLU A 233 -11.63 21.49 -8.25
N TYR A 234 -10.96 20.82 -7.28
CA TYR A 234 -11.29 20.87 -5.87
C TYR A 234 -10.06 20.89 -4.99
N ILE A 235 -10.05 21.78 -3.99
CA ILE A 235 -9.05 21.87 -2.93
C ILE A 235 -9.78 21.82 -1.60
N GLY A 236 -9.55 20.78 -0.84
CA GLY A 236 -10.10 20.60 0.49
C GLY A 236 -9.49 21.52 1.53
N PRO A 237 -10.12 21.70 2.71
CA PRO A 237 -9.57 22.55 3.76
C PRO A 237 -8.30 21.95 4.40
N TRP A 238 -7.39 22.86 4.84
CA TRP A 238 -6.23 22.51 5.66
C TRP A 238 -5.28 21.49 5.01
N ILE A 239 -5.04 21.60 3.70
CA ILE A 239 -4.18 20.66 2.95
C ILE A 239 -2.76 20.57 3.49
N ILE A 240 -2.24 21.63 4.14
CA ILE A 240 -0.92 21.69 4.82
C ILE A 240 -1.06 22.33 6.20
N ASN A 241 0.03 22.34 6.99
CA ASN A 241 0.15 23.18 8.19
C ASN A 241 0.38 24.64 7.81
N LYS A 242 -0.10 25.58 8.62
CA LYS A 242 0.13 27.03 8.40
C LYS A 242 1.59 27.49 8.44
N ALA A 243 2.48 26.66 8.97
CA ALA A 243 3.93 26.97 8.98
C ALA A 243 4.62 26.70 7.63
N ALA A 244 3.93 26.02 6.69
CA ALA A 244 4.42 25.78 5.35
C ALA A 244 3.83 26.80 4.37
N LYS A 245 4.57 27.06 3.29
CA LYS A 245 4.15 27.95 2.20
C LYS A 245 3.54 27.16 1.05
N ILE A 246 2.61 27.78 0.33
CA ILE A 246 2.14 27.29 -0.95
C ILE A 246 2.77 28.13 -2.07
N ARG A 247 3.41 27.46 -3.03
CA ARG A 247 3.92 28.10 -4.25
C ARG A 247 2.91 27.93 -5.37
N CYS A 248 2.45 29.04 -5.92
CA CYS A 248 1.45 29.05 -7.00
C CYS A 248 1.56 30.29 -7.86
N TYR A 249 0.79 30.35 -8.93
CA TYR A 249 0.68 31.56 -9.75
C TYR A 249 -0.23 32.58 -9.11
N GLN A 250 0.17 33.87 -9.18
CA GLN A 250 -0.64 34.98 -8.70
C GLN A 250 -1.98 35.04 -9.48
N GLY A 251 -3.08 35.22 -8.77
CA GLY A 251 -4.44 35.26 -9.34
C GLY A 251 -5.04 33.93 -9.72
N SER A 252 -4.34 32.82 -9.42
CA SER A 252 -4.87 31.45 -9.62
C SER A 252 -5.95 31.10 -8.59
N LYS A 253 -6.70 30.01 -8.82
CA LYS A 253 -7.62 29.45 -7.81
C LYS A 253 -6.89 29.06 -6.52
N VAL A 254 -5.64 28.57 -6.65
CA VAL A 254 -4.79 28.22 -5.51
C VAL A 254 -4.44 29.45 -4.69
N ASP A 255 -4.13 30.59 -5.34
CA ASP A 255 -3.89 31.86 -4.67
C ASP A 255 -5.13 32.32 -3.89
N ALA A 256 -6.31 32.32 -4.52
CA ALA A 256 -7.57 32.65 -3.85
C ALA A 256 -7.84 31.74 -2.63
N TYR A 257 -7.63 30.43 -2.78
CA TYR A 257 -7.72 29.46 -1.68
C TYR A 257 -6.78 29.81 -0.51
N CYS A 258 -5.54 30.19 -0.81
CA CYS A 258 -4.56 30.58 0.19
C CYS A 258 -4.99 31.83 0.98
N GLN A 259 -5.49 32.83 0.27
CA GLN A 259 -5.98 34.08 0.88
C GLN A 259 -7.17 33.81 1.82
N GLU A 260 -8.16 33.03 1.36
CA GLU A 260 -9.32 32.65 2.16
C GLU A 260 -8.95 31.79 3.39
N SER A 261 -8.00 30.89 3.23
CA SER A 261 -7.56 29.96 4.29
C SER A 261 -6.45 30.54 5.19
N GLY A 262 -5.85 31.66 4.82
CA GLY A 262 -4.75 32.32 5.54
C GLY A 262 -3.44 31.53 5.50
N PHE A 263 -3.10 30.94 4.35
CA PHE A 263 -1.80 30.33 4.08
C PHE A 263 -0.82 31.36 3.53
N GLU A 264 0.45 31.20 3.87
CA GLU A 264 1.54 32.00 3.28
C GLU A 264 1.78 31.57 1.82
N VAL A 265 1.85 32.53 0.90
CA VAL A 265 2.04 32.30 -0.54
C VAL A 265 3.41 32.77 -0.96
N GLU A 266 4.05 32.00 -1.83
CA GLU A 266 5.22 32.35 -2.61
C GLU A 266 4.84 32.24 -4.10
N TYR A 267 4.92 33.35 -4.84
CA TYR A 267 4.56 33.33 -6.25
C TYR A 267 5.66 32.74 -7.14
N LEU A 268 5.24 31.94 -8.14
CA LEU A 268 6.09 31.33 -9.15
C LEU A 268 6.50 32.31 -10.24
#